data_e0496d5a6aa2907aeffede19f2557574
#
_entry.id   e0496d5a6aa2907aeffede19f2557574
#
_cell.length_a   1.000
_cell.length_b   1.000
_cell.length_c   1.000
_cell.angle_alpha   90.00
_cell.angle_beta   90.00
_cell.angle_gamma   90.00
#
_symmetry.space_group_name_H-M   'P 1'
#
loop_
_entity.id
_entity.type
_entity.pdbx_description
1 polymer ?
#
loop_
_entity_poly.entity_id
_entity_poly.type
_entity_poly.pdbx_seq_one_letter_code
_entity_poly.pdbx_strand_id
1 'polypeptide(L)'
;MNLTDFNDFIKSTFGNLLEQFKENDEYGYNNPRSQDIIVVGFTTNLTPDVILKAVDHKVQFIITHHDAWDFLYEVKEQCVKELIENEISHFYIHLPLDCAEFGTCNSLLQEIGISKITQQTHYEDNHEIIGIGEYNEPIAFEELVDRISTALGEDVKAWKNSNTTIKKVGVVTGAGNSTDLIRQAKEAECDVYITGEKSLYSVQYAKFAGINLIVGSHTFTEIFGVNSLVKRLKAAFNEIETIYLEEEHME
;
A
#
# COMPACT_ATOMS: atom_id res chain seq x y z
N MET A 1 6.20 -21.75 11.07
CA MET A 1 7.15 -20.99 10.22
C MET A 1 8.23 -20.38 11.12
N ASN A 2 9.47 -20.30 10.69
CA ASN A 2 10.53 -19.56 11.37
C ASN A 2 11.07 -18.41 10.49
N LEU A 3 11.99 -17.61 11.03
CA LEU A 3 12.53 -16.45 10.31
C LEU A 3 13.29 -16.80 9.02
N THR A 4 13.96 -17.97 9.00
CA THR A 4 14.66 -18.44 7.79
C THR A 4 13.65 -18.79 6.68
N ASP A 5 12.59 -19.52 7.04
CA ASP A 5 11.51 -19.87 6.11
C ASP A 5 10.86 -18.60 5.52
N PHE A 6 10.61 -17.58 6.37
CA PHE A 6 10.07 -16.30 5.95
C PHE A 6 11.02 -15.55 5.01
N ASN A 7 12.33 -15.50 5.32
CA ASN A 7 13.32 -14.88 4.44
C ASN A 7 13.37 -15.55 3.05
N ASP A 8 13.31 -16.87 3.00
CA ASP A 8 13.31 -17.61 1.74
C ASP A 8 12.02 -17.36 0.94
N PHE A 9 10.87 -17.24 1.64
CA PHE A 9 9.60 -16.84 1.03
C PHE A 9 9.70 -15.43 0.44
N ILE A 10 10.19 -14.43 1.17
CA ILE A 10 10.35 -13.05 0.68
C ILE A 10 11.28 -13.00 -0.54
N LYS A 11 12.44 -13.67 -0.49
CA LYS A 11 13.37 -13.75 -1.62
C LYS A 11 12.73 -14.39 -2.86
N SER A 12 11.97 -15.47 -2.70
CA SER A 12 11.30 -16.14 -3.80
C SER A 12 10.13 -15.32 -4.38
N THR A 13 9.46 -14.54 -3.53
CA THR A 13 8.28 -13.74 -3.91
C THR A 13 8.65 -12.46 -4.65
N PHE A 14 9.68 -11.75 -4.19
CA PHE A 14 10.06 -10.44 -4.75
C PHE A 14 11.26 -10.51 -5.71
N GLY A 15 12.11 -11.53 -5.60
CA GLY A 15 13.23 -11.74 -6.53
C GLY A 15 14.10 -10.50 -6.72
N ASN A 16 14.20 -10.03 -7.97
CA ASN A 16 15.05 -8.89 -8.33
C ASN A 16 14.58 -7.54 -7.73
N LEU A 17 13.32 -7.41 -7.32
CA LEU A 17 12.85 -6.16 -6.68
C LEU A 17 13.59 -5.89 -5.37
N LEU A 18 13.96 -6.92 -4.60
CA LEU A 18 14.76 -6.72 -3.39
C LEU A 18 16.16 -6.16 -3.72
N GLU A 19 16.81 -6.67 -4.76
CA GLU A 19 18.13 -6.16 -5.16
C GLU A 19 18.05 -4.73 -5.72
N GLN A 20 16.97 -4.39 -6.43
CA GLN A 20 16.75 -3.04 -6.97
C GLN A 20 16.69 -1.98 -5.86
N PHE A 21 16.08 -2.30 -4.72
CA PHE A 21 15.85 -1.36 -3.62
C PHE A 21 16.71 -1.60 -2.37
N LYS A 22 17.76 -2.43 -2.50
CA LYS A 22 18.59 -2.86 -1.38
C LYS A 22 19.34 -1.74 -0.65
N GLU A 23 19.77 -0.72 -1.39
CA GLU A 23 20.58 0.39 -0.86
C GLU A 23 19.74 1.52 -0.23
N ASN A 24 18.40 1.41 -0.26
CA ASN A 24 17.48 2.51 0.07
C ASN A 24 16.70 2.30 1.37
N ASP A 25 17.02 1.26 2.16
CA ASP A 25 16.28 0.89 3.38
C ASP A 25 14.75 0.70 3.17
N GLU A 26 14.37 0.22 1.97
CA GLU A 26 12.97 0.05 1.57
C GLU A 26 12.32 -1.23 2.10
N TYR A 27 13.08 -2.06 2.78
CA TYR A 27 12.61 -3.25 3.49
C TYR A 27 13.62 -3.67 4.56
N GLY A 28 13.11 -4.24 5.64
CA GLY A 28 13.99 -4.66 6.73
C GLY A 28 13.25 -5.17 7.95
N TYR A 29 14.00 -5.32 9.02
CA TYR A 29 13.52 -5.88 10.27
C TYR A 29 13.76 -4.95 11.45
N ASN A 30 12.78 -4.91 12.36
CA ASN A 30 12.97 -4.48 13.73
C ASN A 30 12.83 -5.70 14.66
N ASN A 31 13.77 -5.84 15.62
CA ASN A 31 13.77 -6.91 16.62
C ASN A 31 13.62 -8.33 16.02
N PRO A 32 14.43 -8.76 15.01
CA PRO A 32 14.33 -10.10 14.45
C PRO A 32 14.71 -11.15 15.50
N ARG A 33 13.82 -12.10 15.78
CA ARG A 33 14.00 -13.15 16.79
C ARG A 33 13.94 -14.53 16.15
N SER A 34 14.84 -15.41 16.61
CA SER A 34 14.83 -16.83 16.22
C SER A 34 13.81 -17.59 17.06
N GLN A 35 12.55 -17.55 16.67
CA GLN A 35 11.45 -18.27 17.33
C GLN A 35 10.49 -18.84 16.29
N ASP A 36 9.65 -19.78 16.71
CA ASP A 36 8.56 -20.25 15.88
C ASP A 36 7.49 -19.16 15.77
N ILE A 37 7.05 -18.89 14.55
CA ILE A 37 6.01 -17.91 14.23
C ILE A 37 4.73 -18.69 13.92
N ILE A 38 3.71 -18.51 14.77
CA ILE A 38 2.40 -19.15 14.65
C ILE A 38 1.33 -18.10 14.32
N VAL A 39 1.42 -16.90 14.93
CA VAL A 39 0.47 -15.80 14.72
C VAL A 39 1.21 -14.63 14.11
N VAL A 40 0.77 -14.21 12.93
CA VAL A 40 1.29 -13.07 12.15
C VAL A 40 0.25 -11.95 12.14
N GLY A 41 0.60 -10.79 12.70
CA GLY A 41 -0.17 -9.56 12.54
C GLY A 41 0.25 -8.83 11.27
N PHE A 42 -0.66 -8.09 10.65
CA PHE A 42 -0.31 -7.27 9.50
C PHE A 42 -1.16 -5.99 9.42
N THR A 43 -0.55 -4.94 8.89
CA THR A 43 -1.20 -3.64 8.67
C THR A 43 -0.34 -2.78 7.74
N THR A 44 -0.72 -1.53 7.49
CA THR A 44 0.07 -0.61 6.64
C THR A 44 1.23 0.02 7.41
N ASN A 45 0.99 0.57 8.60
CA ASN A 45 1.98 1.32 9.36
C ASN A 45 2.36 0.64 10.68
N LEU A 46 3.63 0.77 11.09
CA LEU A 46 4.05 0.42 12.45
C LEU A 46 3.84 1.60 13.39
N THR A 47 2.94 1.44 14.36
CA THR A 47 2.67 2.44 15.41
C THR A 47 2.59 1.77 16.78
N PRO A 48 2.74 2.54 17.90
CA PRO A 48 2.56 1.98 19.24
C PRO A 48 1.19 1.31 19.42
N ASP A 49 0.12 1.91 18.89
CA ASP A 49 -1.24 1.34 18.99
C ASP A 49 -1.37 0.00 18.25
N VAL A 50 -0.73 -0.14 17.10
CA VAL A 50 -0.66 -1.40 16.35
C VAL A 50 0.08 -2.46 17.16
N ILE A 51 1.19 -2.11 17.83
CA ILE A 51 1.94 -3.04 18.67
C ILE A 51 1.09 -3.48 19.88
N LEU A 52 0.35 -2.58 20.52
CA LEU A 52 -0.58 -2.93 21.61
C LEU A 52 -1.64 -3.92 21.14
N LYS A 53 -2.25 -3.70 19.98
CA LYS A 53 -3.20 -4.65 19.37
C LYS A 53 -2.53 -6.00 19.08
N ALA A 54 -1.29 -6.00 18.61
CA ALA A 54 -0.52 -7.22 18.39
C ALA A 54 -0.29 -8.03 19.69
N VAL A 55 -0.01 -7.35 20.81
CA VAL A 55 0.13 -7.95 22.13
C VAL A 55 -1.18 -8.63 22.57
N ASP A 56 -2.32 -7.92 22.44
CA ASP A 56 -3.63 -8.43 22.81
C ASP A 56 -3.99 -9.71 22.03
N HIS A 57 -3.58 -9.79 20.79
CA HIS A 57 -3.78 -10.93 19.89
C HIS A 57 -2.67 -11.99 19.95
N LYS A 58 -1.66 -11.82 20.83
CA LYS A 58 -0.51 -12.74 20.98
C LYS A 58 0.27 -12.93 19.66
N VAL A 59 0.37 -11.88 18.87
CA VAL A 59 1.14 -11.85 17.64
C VAL A 59 2.63 -11.97 17.95
N GLN A 60 3.35 -12.80 17.20
CA GLN A 60 4.78 -13.00 17.33
C GLN A 60 5.58 -12.29 16.25
N PHE A 61 4.91 -11.98 15.13
CA PHE A 61 5.53 -11.37 13.97
C PHE A 61 4.57 -10.39 13.29
N ILE A 62 4.99 -9.14 13.14
CA ILE A 62 4.19 -8.11 12.45
C ILE A 62 4.78 -7.88 11.06
N ILE A 63 3.92 -7.79 10.04
CA ILE A 63 4.29 -7.37 8.68
C ILE A 63 3.60 -6.05 8.39
N THR A 64 4.36 -5.03 7.98
CA THR A 64 3.83 -3.74 7.55
C THR A 64 4.37 -3.34 6.18
N HIS A 65 3.72 -2.36 5.56
CA HIS A 65 4.25 -1.66 4.42
C HIS A 65 5.34 -0.67 4.86
N HIS A 66 5.02 0.16 5.83
CA HIS A 66 5.96 1.14 6.39
C HIS A 66 6.56 0.69 7.71
N ASP A 67 7.85 1.03 7.89
CA ASP A 67 8.44 1.10 9.23
C ASP A 67 7.82 2.25 10.03
N ALA A 68 8.10 2.33 11.33
CA ALA A 68 7.76 3.52 12.09
C ALA A 68 8.52 4.74 11.56
N TRP A 69 7.80 5.85 11.39
CA TRP A 69 8.34 7.06 10.77
C TRP A 69 9.45 7.72 11.60
N ASP A 70 10.64 7.86 11.04
CA ASP A 70 11.82 8.47 11.69
C ASP A 70 11.65 9.96 11.99
N PHE A 71 10.81 10.65 11.21
CA PHE A 71 10.55 12.08 11.37
C PHE A 71 9.46 12.41 12.40
N LEU A 72 8.81 11.40 12.98
CA LEU A 72 7.90 11.56 14.11
C LEU A 72 8.70 11.39 15.40
N TYR A 73 8.83 12.50 16.16
CA TYR A 73 9.63 12.52 17.38
C TYR A 73 9.27 11.38 18.34
N GLU A 74 10.28 10.56 18.71
CA GLU A 74 10.22 9.48 19.69
C GLU A 74 9.33 8.28 19.29
N VAL A 75 8.57 8.32 18.17
CA VAL A 75 7.64 7.25 17.79
C VAL A 75 8.37 5.98 17.41
N LYS A 76 9.43 6.06 16.59
CA LYS A 76 10.22 4.89 16.18
C LYS A 76 10.93 4.24 17.36
N GLU A 77 11.53 5.04 18.23
CA GLU A 77 12.18 4.56 19.44
C GLU A 77 11.20 3.84 20.37
N GLN A 78 9.99 4.40 20.52
CA GLN A 78 8.91 3.78 21.29
C GLN A 78 8.48 2.45 20.68
N CYS A 79 8.25 2.39 19.36
CA CYS A 79 7.89 1.15 18.65
C CYS A 79 8.96 0.07 18.84
N VAL A 80 10.24 0.41 18.62
CA VAL A 80 11.35 -0.55 18.79
C VAL A 80 11.43 -1.06 20.22
N LYS A 81 11.26 -0.18 21.22
CA LYS A 81 11.23 -0.55 22.63
C LYS A 81 10.09 -1.53 22.93
N GLU A 82 8.87 -1.23 22.47
CA GLU A 82 7.70 -2.07 22.70
C GLU A 82 7.82 -3.44 21.99
N LEU A 83 8.36 -3.50 20.78
CA LEU A 83 8.66 -4.75 20.08
C LEU A 83 9.62 -5.63 20.90
N ILE A 84 10.67 -5.03 21.49
CA ILE A 84 11.65 -5.74 22.33
C ILE A 84 10.99 -6.23 23.61
N GLU A 85 10.26 -5.38 24.34
CA GLU A 85 9.63 -5.68 25.63
C GLU A 85 8.57 -6.79 25.49
N ASN A 86 7.85 -6.84 24.36
CA ASN A 86 6.81 -7.83 24.09
C ASN A 86 7.29 -9.02 23.24
N GLU A 87 8.60 -9.10 22.95
CA GLU A 87 9.20 -10.21 22.19
C GLU A 87 8.62 -10.40 20.78
N ILE A 88 8.13 -9.32 20.14
CA ILE A 88 7.56 -9.31 18.80
C ILE A 88 8.62 -8.96 17.77
N SER A 89 8.72 -9.73 16.69
CA SER A 89 9.51 -9.38 15.51
C SER A 89 8.67 -8.57 14.53
N HIS A 90 9.31 -7.65 13.82
CA HIS A 90 8.66 -6.85 12.79
C HIS A 90 9.45 -6.89 11.50
N PHE A 91 8.73 -6.96 10.39
CA PHE A 91 9.26 -6.83 9.02
C PHE A 91 8.43 -5.80 8.26
N TYR A 92 9.11 -4.86 7.60
CA TYR A 92 8.47 -3.89 6.70
C TYR A 92 8.98 -4.06 5.28
N ILE A 93 8.13 -3.74 4.30
CA ILE A 93 8.48 -3.80 2.88
C ILE A 93 7.68 -2.73 2.10
N HIS A 94 8.40 -1.69 1.66
CA HIS A 94 7.88 -0.50 0.99
C HIS A 94 7.97 -0.64 -0.54
N LEU A 95 8.88 0.04 -1.23
CA LEU A 95 8.97 0.07 -2.69
C LEU A 95 8.98 -1.30 -3.40
N PRO A 96 9.60 -2.37 -2.87
CA PRO A 96 9.46 -3.68 -3.48
C PRO A 96 8.00 -4.18 -3.53
N LEU A 97 7.18 -3.84 -2.50
CA LEU A 97 5.76 -4.18 -2.50
C LEU A 97 4.97 -3.32 -3.48
N ASP A 98 5.25 -2.00 -3.57
CA ASP A 98 4.59 -1.13 -4.55
C ASP A 98 4.81 -1.60 -5.98
N CYS A 99 6.02 -2.00 -6.30
CA CYS A 99 6.42 -2.46 -7.63
C CYS A 99 6.06 -3.91 -7.94
N ALA A 100 5.56 -4.69 -6.96
CA ALA A 100 5.17 -6.07 -7.20
C ALA A 100 3.91 -6.17 -8.09
N GLU A 101 3.80 -7.24 -8.88
CA GLU A 101 2.59 -7.53 -9.68
C GLU A 101 1.32 -7.61 -8.82
N PHE A 102 1.45 -8.01 -7.56
CA PHE A 102 0.41 -8.08 -6.55
C PHE A 102 0.48 -6.93 -5.53
N GLY A 103 1.23 -5.89 -5.86
CA GLY A 103 1.52 -4.77 -4.97
C GLY A 103 0.35 -3.82 -4.72
N THR A 104 0.64 -2.72 -4.05
CA THR A 104 -0.37 -1.79 -3.52
C THR A 104 -1.30 -1.26 -4.62
N CYS A 105 -0.76 -0.65 -5.68
CA CYS A 105 -1.54 -0.10 -6.79
C CYS A 105 -2.34 -1.17 -7.53
N ASN A 106 -1.72 -2.29 -7.88
CA ASN A 106 -2.40 -3.34 -8.64
C ASN A 106 -3.50 -4.03 -7.81
N SER A 107 -3.28 -4.22 -6.51
CA SER A 107 -4.28 -4.80 -5.62
C SER A 107 -5.47 -3.87 -5.42
N LEU A 108 -5.25 -2.55 -5.27
CA LEU A 108 -6.34 -1.58 -5.24
C LEU A 108 -7.14 -1.55 -6.56
N LEU A 109 -6.45 -1.54 -7.71
CA LEU A 109 -7.12 -1.60 -9.03
C LEU A 109 -8.01 -2.84 -9.17
N GLN A 110 -7.54 -4.01 -8.69
CA GLN A 110 -8.33 -5.26 -8.70
C GLN A 110 -9.54 -5.15 -7.77
N GLU A 111 -9.37 -4.59 -6.57
CA GLU A 111 -10.45 -4.44 -5.59
C GLU A 111 -11.60 -3.56 -6.10
N ILE A 112 -11.29 -2.47 -6.82
CA ILE A 112 -12.30 -1.60 -7.41
C ILE A 112 -12.88 -2.12 -8.73
N GLY A 113 -12.49 -3.34 -9.15
CA GLY A 113 -13.07 -4.06 -10.29
C GLY A 113 -12.47 -3.71 -11.64
N ILE A 114 -11.23 -3.24 -11.68
CA ILE A 114 -10.48 -3.06 -12.94
C ILE A 114 -10.31 -4.41 -13.63
N SER A 115 -10.66 -4.44 -14.93
CA SER A 115 -10.66 -5.67 -15.72
C SER A 115 -9.28 -6.04 -16.26
N LYS A 116 -8.44 -5.04 -16.52
CA LYS A 116 -7.11 -5.22 -17.12
C LYS A 116 -6.14 -4.17 -16.61
N ILE A 117 -5.03 -4.61 -16.03
CA ILE A 117 -3.89 -3.74 -15.72
C ILE A 117 -3.06 -3.62 -16.99
N THR A 118 -2.87 -2.41 -17.48
CA THR A 118 -2.13 -2.12 -18.72
C THR A 118 -0.74 -1.59 -18.48
N GLN A 119 -0.49 -1.04 -17.27
CA GLN A 119 0.82 -0.61 -16.80
C GLN A 119 0.92 -0.85 -15.30
N GLN A 120 1.98 -1.50 -14.89
CA GLN A 120 2.31 -1.71 -13.49
C GLN A 120 3.10 -0.51 -12.97
N THR A 121 2.86 -0.11 -11.71
CA THR A 121 3.70 0.87 -11.00
C THR A 121 5.13 0.35 -10.92
N HIS A 122 6.10 1.20 -11.21
CA HIS A 122 7.52 0.89 -11.12
C HIS A 122 8.34 2.17 -10.99
N TYR A 123 9.65 2.02 -10.79
CA TYR A 123 10.60 3.15 -10.76
C TYR A 123 11.53 3.06 -11.96
N GLU A 124 11.68 4.16 -12.69
CA GLU A 124 12.62 4.34 -13.80
C GLU A 124 13.47 5.58 -13.50
N ASP A 125 14.80 5.43 -13.46
CA ASP A 125 15.74 6.52 -13.13
C ASP A 125 15.37 7.29 -11.84
N ASN A 126 14.93 6.58 -10.80
CA ASN A 126 14.43 7.12 -9.53
C ASN A 126 13.14 7.96 -9.66
N HIS A 127 12.43 7.89 -10.77
CA HIS A 127 11.12 8.48 -10.96
C HIS A 127 10.04 7.40 -10.86
N GLU A 128 9.03 7.68 -10.08
CA GLU A 128 7.87 6.82 -9.98
C GLU A 128 7.01 6.91 -11.24
N ILE A 129 6.67 5.75 -11.80
CA ILE A 129 5.77 5.61 -12.95
C ILE A 129 4.44 5.02 -12.44
N ILE A 130 3.35 5.70 -12.78
CA ILE A 130 2.01 5.36 -12.30
C ILE A 130 1.55 3.98 -12.75
N GLY A 131 0.69 3.35 -11.95
CA GLY A 131 -0.11 2.20 -12.37
C GLY A 131 -1.27 2.63 -13.26
N ILE A 132 -1.62 1.82 -14.26
CA ILE A 132 -2.75 2.09 -15.16
C ILE A 132 -3.59 0.82 -15.33
N GLY A 133 -4.90 0.99 -15.18
CA GLY A 133 -5.86 -0.06 -15.41
C GLY A 133 -7.06 0.38 -16.26
N GLU A 134 -7.76 -0.57 -16.84
CA GLU A 134 -8.91 -0.30 -17.69
C GLU A 134 -10.10 -1.18 -17.30
N TYR A 135 -11.29 -0.58 -17.31
CA TYR A 135 -12.57 -1.29 -17.31
C TYR A 135 -12.88 -1.84 -18.70
N ASN A 136 -13.54 -2.99 -18.79
CA ASN A 136 -14.05 -3.49 -20.07
C ASN A 136 -15.09 -2.53 -20.63
N GLU A 137 -16.06 -2.13 -19.82
CA GLU A 137 -17.08 -1.15 -20.15
C GLU A 137 -16.88 0.10 -19.29
N PRO A 138 -17.04 1.31 -19.86
CA PRO A 138 -16.94 2.54 -19.08
C PRO A 138 -18.01 2.63 -17.99
N ILE A 139 -17.64 3.15 -16.82
CA ILE A 139 -18.57 3.39 -15.70
C ILE A 139 -18.74 4.88 -15.43
N ALA A 140 -19.75 5.26 -14.65
CA ALA A 140 -19.93 6.63 -14.21
C ALA A 140 -18.86 7.01 -13.17
N PHE A 141 -18.48 8.29 -13.11
CA PHE A 141 -17.52 8.79 -12.11
C PHE A 141 -18.02 8.53 -10.67
N GLU A 142 -19.30 8.77 -10.43
CA GLU A 142 -19.96 8.57 -9.13
C GLU A 142 -19.92 7.09 -8.72
N GLU A 143 -20.11 6.18 -9.65
CA GLU A 143 -20.00 4.74 -9.40
C GLU A 143 -18.57 4.36 -8.98
N LEU A 144 -17.55 4.95 -9.61
CA LEU A 144 -16.15 4.72 -9.19
C LEU A 144 -15.90 5.26 -7.78
N VAL A 145 -16.41 6.46 -7.46
CA VAL A 145 -16.31 7.04 -6.10
C VAL A 145 -16.90 6.07 -5.06
N ASP A 146 -18.10 5.54 -5.33
CA ASP A 146 -18.78 4.61 -4.43
C ASP A 146 -17.99 3.28 -4.27
N ARG A 147 -17.41 2.76 -5.35
CA ARG A 147 -16.57 1.56 -5.30
C ARG A 147 -15.33 1.77 -4.45
N ILE A 148 -14.63 2.91 -4.60
CA ILE A 148 -13.42 3.21 -3.83
C ILE A 148 -13.79 3.43 -2.36
N SER A 149 -14.83 4.23 -2.07
CA SER A 149 -15.30 4.45 -0.69
C SER A 149 -15.65 3.13 0.00
N THR A 150 -16.32 2.22 -0.71
CA THR A 150 -16.65 0.89 -0.19
C THR A 150 -15.40 0.04 0.06
N ALA A 151 -14.45 0.05 -0.88
CA ALA A 151 -13.22 -0.73 -0.77
C ALA A 151 -12.34 -0.25 0.39
N LEU A 152 -12.23 1.08 0.59
CA LEU A 152 -11.42 1.68 1.65
C LEU A 152 -12.15 1.72 3.00
N GLY A 153 -13.48 1.56 3.03
CA GLY A 153 -14.30 1.72 4.24
C GLY A 153 -14.38 3.16 4.73
N GLU A 154 -14.20 4.15 3.84
CA GLU A 154 -14.18 5.58 4.17
C GLU A 154 -14.82 6.45 3.08
N ASP A 155 -15.18 7.69 3.42
CA ASP A 155 -15.61 8.69 2.46
C ASP A 155 -14.40 9.31 1.75
N VAL A 156 -14.24 9.06 0.46
CA VAL A 156 -13.15 9.61 -0.33
C VAL A 156 -13.41 11.05 -0.77
N LYS A 157 -12.35 11.82 -0.99
CA LYS A 157 -12.46 13.17 -1.56
C LYS A 157 -12.37 13.09 -3.08
N ALA A 158 -13.36 13.64 -3.78
CA ALA A 158 -13.48 13.51 -5.23
C ALA A 158 -13.70 14.86 -5.95
N TRP A 159 -12.98 15.07 -7.06
CA TRP A 159 -13.09 16.23 -7.93
C TRP A 159 -13.43 15.80 -9.35
N LYS A 160 -14.66 16.05 -9.76
CA LYS A 160 -15.11 15.81 -11.14
C LYS A 160 -14.71 17.00 -12.02
N ASN A 161 -13.57 16.89 -12.67
CA ASN A 161 -13.02 17.92 -13.56
C ASN A 161 -13.35 17.68 -15.03
N SER A 162 -13.93 16.52 -15.36
CA SER A 162 -14.37 16.14 -16.70
C SER A 162 -15.72 15.42 -16.62
N ASN A 163 -16.53 15.52 -17.69
CA ASN A 163 -17.81 14.81 -17.82
C ASN A 163 -17.67 13.47 -18.58
N THR A 164 -16.46 13.01 -18.86
CA THR A 164 -16.22 11.70 -19.49
C THR A 164 -16.61 10.56 -18.54
N THR A 165 -17.10 9.47 -19.12
CA THR A 165 -17.20 8.20 -18.38
C THR A 165 -15.80 7.65 -18.12
N ILE A 166 -15.66 6.85 -17.06
CA ILE A 166 -14.38 6.33 -16.64
C ILE A 166 -14.15 4.96 -17.26
N LYS A 167 -13.16 4.87 -18.11
CA LYS A 167 -12.66 3.62 -18.68
C LYS A 167 -11.22 3.34 -18.27
N LYS A 168 -10.38 4.37 -18.29
CA LYS A 168 -8.94 4.26 -18.00
C LYS A 168 -8.61 5.00 -16.70
N VAL A 169 -7.98 4.28 -15.78
CA VAL A 169 -7.68 4.75 -14.43
C VAL A 169 -6.17 4.76 -14.23
N GLY A 170 -5.62 5.92 -13.83
CA GLY A 170 -4.26 6.04 -13.33
C GLY A 170 -4.26 5.96 -11.80
N VAL A 171 -3.26 5.35 -11.20
CA VAL A 171 -3.17 5.17 -9.75
C VAL A 171 -1.74 5.28 -9.24
N VAL A 172 -1.57 5.93 -8.09
CA VAL A 172 -0.46 5.77 -7.15
C VAL A 172 -1.08 5.78 -5.76
N THR A 173 -0.96 4.68 -5.03
CA THR A 173 -1.41 4.55 -3.64
C THR A 173 -0.53 5.40 -2.71
N GLY A 174 -0.97 5.66 -1.49
CA GLY A 174 -0.20 6.47 -0.55
C GLY A 174 0.05 7.89 -1.04
N ALA A 175 1.29 8.34 -1.03
CA ALA A 175 1.71 9.73 -1.26
C ALA A 175 1.79 10.14 -2.75
N GLY A 176 0.89 9.68 -3.60
CA GLY A 176 0.84 10.01 -5.04
C GLY A 176 0.38 11.44 -5.36
N ASN A 177 0.68 12.42 -4.50
CA ASN A 177 0.14 13.79 -4.57
C ASN A 177 0.97 14.78 -5.42
N SER A 178 1.97 14.29 -6.17
CA SER A 178 2.77 15.15 -7.03
C SER A 178 2.02 15.54 -8.32
N THR A 179 2.28 16.75 -8.82
CA THR A 179 1.72 17.20 -10.10
C THR A 179 2.30 16.44 -11.28
N ASP A 180 3.50 15.86 -11.13
CA ASP A 180 4.13 15.05 -12.16
C ASP A 180 3.39 13.74 -12.41
N LEU A 181 2.98 13.05 -11.34
CA LEU A 181 2.19 11.81 -11.43
C LEU A 181 0.82 12.05 -12.08
N ILE A 182 0.16 13.17 -11.73
CA ILE A 182 -1.10 13.58 -12.38
C ILE A 182 -0.86 13.90 -13.87
N ARG A 183 0.28 14.52 -14.21
CA ARG A 183 0.67 14.80 -15.60
C ARG A 183 0.86 13.51 -16.38
N GLN A 184 1.55 12.50 -15.80
CA GLN A 184 1.69 11.18 -16.40
C GLN A 184 0.32 10.54 -16.70
N ALA A 185 -0.62 10.60 -15.73
CA ALA A 185 -1.99 10.09 -15.93
C ALA A 185 -2.70 10.82 -17.07
N LYS A 186 -2.53 12.14 -17.16
CA LYS A 186 -3.12 12.94 -18.25
C LYS A 186 -2.50 12.62 -19.61
N GLU A 187 -1.18 12.51 -19.69
CA GLU A 187 -0.44 12.15 -20.91
C GLU A 187 -0.76 10.72 -21.37
N ALA A 188 -1.01 9.82 -20.42
CA ALA A 188 -1.47 8.47 -20.70
C ALA A 188 -2.98 8.39 -21.05
N GLU A 189 -3.67 9.53 -21.16
CA GLU A 189 -5.12 9.61 -21.48
C GLU A 189 -6.00 8.87 -20.45
N CYS A 190 -5.63 8.91 -19.15
CA CYS A 190 -6.49 8.42 -18.09
C CYS A 190 -7.69 9.37 -17.88
N ASP A 191 -8.87 8.81 -17.62
CA ASP A 191 -10.09 9.55 -17.31
C ASP A 191 -10.11 10.07 -15.88
N VAL A 192 -9.37 9.40 -15.00
CA VAL A 192 -9.25 9.69 -13.57
C VAL A 192 -7.88 9.30 -13.05
N TYR A 193 -7.42 10.04 -12.03
CA TYR A 193 -6.25 9.68 -11.22
C TYR A 193 -6.68 9.42 -9.76
N ILE A 194 -6.21 8.32 -9.18
CA ILE A 194 -6.50 7.89 -7.81
C ILE A 194 -5.21 7.90 -6.99
N THR A 195 -5.28 8.42 -5.76
CA THR A 195 -4.15 8.43 -4.82
C THR A 195 -4.62 8.45 -3.36
N GLY A 196 -3.72 8.19 -2.42
CA GLY A 196 -3.99 8.26 -0.97
C GLY A 196 -3.86 9.67 -0.40
N GLU A 197 -3.07 10.56 -1.02
CA GLU A 197 -2.84 11.91 -0.51
C GLU A 197 -3.18 12.99 -1.54
N LYS A 198 -3.38 14.21 -1.02
CA LYS A 198 -3.51 15.41 -1.83
C LYS A 198 -2.72 16.58 -1.27
N SER A 199 -2.25 17.42 -2.15
CA SER A 199 -1.77 18.78 -1.86
C SER A 199 -2.69 19.81 -2.51
N LEU A 200 -2.57 21.09 -2.12
CA LEU A 200 -3.24 22.19 -2.83
C LEU A 200 -2.86 22.16 -4.33
N TYR A 201 -1.61 21.89 -4.61
CA TYR A 201 -1.07 21.91 -5.98
C TYR A 201 -1.61 20.75 -6.83
N SER A 202 -1.72 19.56 -6.27
CA SER A 202 -2.29 18.40 -7.00
C SER A 202 -3.74 18.63 -7.39
N VAL A 203 -4.57 19.16 -6.49
CA VAL A 203 -5.98 19.51 -6.79
C VAL A 203 -6.10 20.61 -7.85
N GLN A 204 -5.28 21.67 -7.72
CA GLN A 204 -5.26 22.75 -8.70
C GLN A 204 -4.82 22.27 -10.09
N TYR A 205 -3.79 21.43 -10.13
CA TYR A 205 -3.29 20.90 -11.39
C TYR A 205 -4.26 19.92 -12.04
N ALA A 206 -4.88 19.01 -11.30
CA ALA A 206 -5.91 18.11 -11.82
C ALA A 206 -7.08 18.89 -12.46
N LYS A 207 -7.52 19.98 -11.79
CA LYS A 207 -8.53 20.89 -12.34
C LYS A 207 -8.06 21.57 -13.62
N PHE A 208 -6.86 22.11 -13.67
CA PHE A 208 -6.27 22.76 -14.85
C PHE A 208 -6.14 21.78 -16.02
N ALA A 209 -5.64 20.56 -15.74
CA ALA A 209 -5.46 19.51 -16.75
C ALA A 209 -6.77 18.86 -17.21
N GLY A 210 -7.89 19.12 -16.50
CA GLY A 210 -9.20 18.54 -16.81
C GLY A 210 -9.24 17.02 -16.62
N ILE A 211 -8.48 16.48 -15.64
CA ILE A 211 -8.52 15.07 -15.24
C ILE A 211 -9.29 14.94 -13.92
N ASN A 212 -10.18 13.95 -13.83
CA ASN A 212 -10.86 13.65 -12.58
C ASN A 212 -9.84 13.18 -11.53
N LEU A 213 -10.09 13.52 -10.25
CA LEU A 213 -9.20 13.15 -9.14
C LEU A 213 -10.03 12.54 -8.02
N ILE A 214 -9.58 11.38 -7.52
CA ILE A 214 -10.14 10.75 -6.32
C ILE A 214 -8.99 10.52 -5.33
N VAL A 215 -9.22 10.91 -4.07
CA VAL A 215 -8.22 10.81 -3.01
C VAL A 215 -8.85 10.09 -1.82
N GLY A 216 -8.33 8.93 -1.51
CA GLY A 216 -8.59 8.20 -0.28
C GLY A 216 -7.63 8.62 0.83
N SER A 217 -7.37 7.71 1.77
CA SER A 217 -6.28 7.85 2.73
C SER A 217 -5.02 7.12 2.27
N HIS A 218 -3.86 7.58 2.71
CA HIS A 218 -2.57 6.94 2.48
C HIS A 218 -2.62 5.48 2.95
N THR A 219 -2.94 5.30 4.23
CA THR A 219 -2.99 4.01 4.92
C THR A 219 -3.87 2.98 4.20
N PHE A 220 -5.11 3.36 3.87
CA PHE A 220 -6.09 2.40 3.36
C PHE A 220 -6.00 2.17 1.86
N THR A 221 -5.36 3.05 1.09
CA THR A 221 -5.06 2.76 -0.31
C THR A 221 -3.97 1.70 -0.48
N GLU A 222 -3.07 1.54 0.50
CA GLU A 222 -1.92 0.62 0.44
C GLU A 222 -2.16 -0.73 1.09
N ILE A 223 -3.12 -0.84 2.02
CA ILE A 223 -3.40 -2.09 2.75
C ILE A 223 -3.67 -3.30 1.83
N PHE A 224 -4.19 -3.07 0.63
CA PHE A 224 -4.47 -4.15 -0.33
C PHE A 224 -3.22 -4.90 -0.78
N GLY A 225 -2.08 -4.21 -0.90
CA GLY A 225 -0.79 -4.83 -1.19
C GLY A 225 -0.32 -5.71 -0.03
N VAL A 226 -0.41 -5.21 1.20
CA VAL A 226 -0.08 -5.98 2.41
C VAL A 226 -0.98 -7.22 2.54
N ASN A 227 -2.30 -7.05 2.34
CA ASN A 227 -3.26 -8.15 2.30
C ASN A 227 -2.87 -9.21 1.27
N SER A 228 -2.47 -8.77 0.07
CA SER A 228 -2.07 -9.66 -1.02
C SER A 228 -0.79 -10.45 -0.67
N LEU A 229 0.20 -9.80 -0.05
CA LEU A 229 1.42 -10.45 0.46
C LEU A 229 1.09 -11.49 1.53
N VAL A 230 0.26 -11.14 2.51
CA VAL A 230 -0.11 -12.02 3.62
C VAL A 230 -0.96 -13.21 3.15
N LYS A 231 -1.84 -13.03 2.18
CA LYS A 231 -2.56 -14.15 1.52
C LYS A 231 -1.59 -15.14 0.87
N ARG A 232 -0.54 -14.67 0.21
CA ARG A 232 0.52 -15.51 -0.38
C ARG A 232 1.33 -16.23 0.71
N LEU A 233 1.69 -15.52 1.79
CA LEU A 233 2.36 -16.11 2.94
C LEU A 233 1.52 -17.22 3.58
N LYS A 234 0.23 -16.98 3.79
CA LYS A 234 -0.71 -17.98 4.33
C LYS A 234 -0.86 -19.21 3.42
N ALA A 235 -0.81 -19.01 2.10
CA ALA A 235 -0.85 -20.11 1.14
C ALA A 235 0.44 -20.97 1.16
N ALA A 236 1.60 -20.33 1.44
CA ALA A 236 2.88 -21.04 1.58
C ALA A 236 3.02 -21.75 2.95
N PHE A 237 2.44 -21.18 4.00
CA PHE A 237 2.53 -21.68 5.38
C PHE A 237 1.13 -21.77 6.00
N ASN A 238 0.39 -22.82 5.65
CA ASN A 238 -1.03 -22.99 6.02
C ASN A 238 -1.27 -23.15 7.53
N GLU A 239 -0.23 -23.46 8.31
CA GLU A 239 -0.26 -23.59 9.77
C GLU A 239 -0.22 -22.26 10.53
N ILE A 240 0.19 -21.15 9.93
CA ILE A 240 0.20 -19.85 10.61
C ILE A 240 -1.23 -19.27 10.67
N GLU A 241 -1.52 -18.52 11.72
CA GLU A 241 -2.68 -17.63 11.80
C GLU A 241 -2.30 -16.23 11.33
N THR A 242 -3.19 -15.55 10.64
CA THR A 242 -2.96 -14.17 10.19
C THR A 242 -4.06 -13.25 10.70
N ILE A 243 -3.69 -12.13 11.32
CA ILE A 243 -4.61 -11.19 11.98
C ILE A 243 -4.36 -9.79 11.39
N TYR A 244 -5.40 -9.18 10.86
CA TYR A 244 -5.36 -7.77 10.49
C TYR A 244 -5.40 -6.91 11.76
N LEU A 245 -4.37 -6.09 11.94
CA LEU A 245 -4.26 -5.13 13.03
C LEU A 245 -4.82 -3.80 12.52
N GLU A 246 -6.11 -3.61 12.73
CA GLU A 246 -6.87 -2.47 12.20
C GLU A 246 -6.29 -1.14 12.68
N GLU A 247 -6.06 -0.22 11.75
CA GLU A 247 -5.63 1.16 12.03
C GLU A 247 -6.83 2.11 12.09
N GLU A 248 -6.68 3.23 12.78
CA GLU A 248 -7.73 4.25 12.85
C GLU A 248 -7.71 5.13 11.59
N HIS A 249 -8.89 5.56 11.14
CA HIS A 249 -9.02 6.56 10.07
C HIS A 249 -8.68 7.95 10.62
N MET A 250 -7.48 8.44 10.33
CA MET A 250 -6.96 9.73 10.80
C MET A 250 -6.77 10.77 9.68
N GLU A 251 -7.02 10.41 8.38
CA GLU A 251 -6.66 11.20 7.19
C GLU A 251 -7.84 11.92 6.52
#